data_15f1db7c60d76ddc68e56e842d29d8e2
#
_entry.id   15f1db7c60d76ddc68e56e842d29d8e2
#
_cell.length_a   1.000
_cell.length_b   1.000
_cell.length_c   1.000
_cell.angle_alpha   90.00
_cell.angle_beta   90.00
_cell.angle_gamma   90.00
#
_symmetry.space_group_name_H-M   'P 1'
#
loop_
_entity.id
_entity.type
_entity.pdbx_description
1 polymer ?
#
loop_
_entity_poly.entity_id
_entity_poly.type
_entity_poly.pdbx_seq_one_letter_code
_entity_poly.pdbx_strand_id
1 'polypeptide(L)' 'MGFNTRVHSFSHISESVIMNNVVIGRGCKLNRVIIDKHAIIHPGTIIGLDPEEDAKRFETTEDGIVVIPKGAEVG' A
#
# COMPACT_ATOMS: atom_id res chain seq x y z
N MET A 1 0.63 7.83 -9.55
CA MET A 1 1.79 7.52 -8.71
C MET A 1 2.69 8.73 -8.59
N GLY A 2 3.42 8.86 -7.49
CA GLY A 2 4.33 9.96 -7.27
C GLY A 2 5.70 9.76 -7.93
N PHE A 3 6.61 10.72 -7.68
CA PHE A 3 7.98 10.65 -8.19
C PHE A 3 8.78 9.56 -7.48
N ASN A 4 9.71 8.94 -8.21
CA ASN A 4 10.62 7.92 -7.68
C ASN A 4 9.90 6.74 -7.02
N THR A 5 8.64 6.53 -7.35
CA THR A 5 7.89 5.39 -6.89
C THR A 5 8.26 4.18 -7.74
N ARG A 6 8.60 3.08 -7.07
CA ARG A 6 8.95 1.83 -7.74
C ARG A 6 7.94 0.75 -7.42
N VAL A 7 7.43 0.14 -8.47
CA VAL A 7 6.51 -1.00 -8.36
C VAL A 7 7.18 -2.18 -9.08
N HIS A 8 7.52 -3.19 -8.31
CA HIS A 8 8.20 -4.36 -8.88
C HIS A 8 7.23 -5.30 -9.59
N SER A 9 7.79 -6.27 -10.31
CA SER A 9 7.05 -7.21 -11.14
C SER A 9 5.99 -7.98 -10.36
N PHE A 10 4.90 -8.34 -11.05
CA PHE A 10 3.78 -9.11 -10.50
C PHE A 10 2.98 -8.41 -9.40
N SER A 11 3.23 -7.12 -9.17
CA SER A 11 2.41 -6.35 -8.25
C SER A 11 1.11 -5.94 -8.90
N HIS A 12 0.02 -6.00 -8.14
CA HIS A 12 -1.30 -5.62 -8.59
C HIS A 12 -1.81 -4.46 -7.74
N ILE A 13 -2.04 -3.33 -8.37
CA ILE A 13 -2.47 -2.12 -7.68
C ILE A 13 -3.75 -1.61 -8.32
N SER A 14 -4.81 -1.49 -7.52
CA SER A 14 -6.12 -1.00 -7.98
C SER A 14 -6.62 0.11 -7.08
N GLU A 15 -7.19 1.14 -7.68
CA GLU A 15 -7.88 2.23 -6.97
C GLU A 15 -7.07 2.82 -5.81
N SER A 16 -5.76 2.91 -5.98
CA SER A 16 -4.86 3.34 -4.91
C SER A 16 -4.16 4.64 -5.26
N VAL A 17 -3.84 5.43 -4.22
CA VAL A 17 -3.04 6.64 -4.34
C VAL A 17 -1.68 6.36 -3.72
N ILE A 18 -0.63 6.54 -4.50
CA ILE A 18 0.74 6.28 -4.07
C ILE A 18 1.54 7.56 -4.21
N MET A 19 2.09 8.01 -3.08
CA MET A 19 2.86 9.24 -3.03
C MET A 19 4.29 9.06 -3.54
N ASN A 20 5.17 10.07 -3.33
CA ASN A 20 6.53 10.05 -3.83
C ASN A 20 7.44 9.10 -3.03
N ASN A 21 8.45 8.54 -3.70
CA ASN A 21 9.50 7.75 -3.07
C ASN A 21 8.99 6.50 -2.34
N VAL A 22 7.92 5.91 -2.83
CA VAL A 22 7.38 4.66 -2.29
C VAL A 22 7.99 3.49 -3.04
N VAL A 23 8.33 2.44 -2.31
CA VAL A 23 8.82 1.19 -2.90
C VAL A 23 7.79 0.10 -2.63
N ILE A 24 7.31 -0.52 -3.69
CA ILE A 24 6.36 -1.63 -3.60
C ILE A 24 7.05 -2.89 -4.10
N GLY A 25 7.18 -3.86 -3.23
CA GLY A 25 7.87 -5.09 -3.53
C GLY A 25 7.15 -5.97 -4.55
N ARG A 26 7.81 -7.02 -4.93
CA ARG A 26 7.32 -7.96 -5.93
C ARG A 26 6.12 -8.76 -5.40
N GLY A 27 5.14 -8.98 -6.27
CA GLY A 27 3.98 -9.82 -5.92
C GLY A 27 3.02 -9.23 -4.92
N CYS A 28 3.07 -7.91 -4.69
CA CYS A 28 2.14 -7.24 -3.80
C CYS A 28 0.77 -7.09 -4.44
N LYS A 29 -0.26 -7.15 -3.61
CA LYS A 29 -1.63 -6.89 -4.05
C LYS A 29 -2.20 -5.77 -3.20
N LEU A 30 -2.46 -4.64 -3.81
CA LEU A 30 -2.95 -3.45 -3.15
C LEU A 30 -4.26 -3.02 -3.78
N ASN A 31 -5.26 -2.78 -2.96
CA ASN A 31 -6.56 -2.32 -3.41
C ASN A 31 -7.11 -1.29 -2.43
N ARG A 32 -7.48 -0.13 -2.96
CA ARG A 32 -8.03 0.97 -2.18
C ARG A 32 -7.12 1.37 -1.02
N VAL A 33 -5.87 1.67 -1.35
CA VAL A 33 -4.84 2.03 -0.37
C VAL A 33 -4.29 3.42 -0.70
N ILE A 34 -4.07 4.22 0.34
CA ILE A 34 -3.34 5.48 0.22
C ILE A 34 -1.99 5.27 0.90
N ILE A 35 -0.92 5.37 0.14
CA ILE A 35 0.44 5.17 0.65
C ILE A 35 1.18 6.50 0.64
N ASP A 36 1.58 6.96 1.82
CA ASP A 36 2.28 8.22 1.98
C ASP A 36 3.76 8.09 1.58
N LYS A 37 4.47 9.20 1.59
CA LYS A 37 5.86 9.29 1.12
C LYS A 37 6.80 8.36 1.88
N HIS A 38 7.82 7.88 1.20
CA HIS A 38 8.90 7.09 1.78
C HIS A 38 8.47 5.78 2.44
N ALA A 39 7.26 5.30 2.14
CA ALA A 39 6.81 4.01 2.65
C ALA A 39 7.44 2.87 1.85
N ILE A 40 7.63 1.74 2.52
CA ILE A 40 8.18 0.54 1.90
C ILE A 40 7.19 -0.59 2.10
N ILE A 41 6.74 -1.17 1.00
CA ILE A 41 5.85 -2.32 1.00
C ILE A 41 6.67 -3.55 0.62
N HIS A 42 6.84 -4.45 1.55
CA HIS A 42 7.65 -5.65 1.33
C HIS A 42 7.00 -6.60 0.34
N PRO A 43 7.81 -7.46 -0.34
CA PRO A 43 7.27 -8.41 -1.30
C PRO A 43 6.19 -9.32 -0.70
N GLY A 44 5.18 -9.62 -1.50
CA GLY A 44 4.10 -10.52 -1.10
C GLY A 44 3.06 -9.90 -0.17
N THR A 45 3.12 -8.60 0.06
CA THR A 45 2.14 -7.93 0.93
C THR A 45 0.78 -7.81 0.23
N ILE A 46 -0.27 -8.14 0.96
CA ILE A 46 -1.65 -8.04 0.46
C ILE A 46 -2.40 -7.04 1.33
N ILE A 47 -2.93 -5.99 0.72
CA ILE A 47 -3.68 -4.93 1.41
C ILE A 47 -4.94 -4.62 0.63
N GLY A 48 -6.06 -4.51 1.34
CA GLY A 48 -7.34 -4.13 0.75
C GLY A 48 -8.20 -5.29 0.26
N LEU A 49 -7.74 -6.52 0.41
CA LEU A 49 -8.50 -7.71 0.03
C LEU A 49 -9.25 -8.31 1.22
N ASP A 50 -8.78 -8.06 2.43
CA ASP A 50 -9.41 -8.52 3.67
C ASP A 50 -9.64 -7.32 4.59
N PRO A 51 -10.84 -6.71 4.58
CA PRO A 51 -11.10 -5.52 5.38
C PRO A 51 -10.95 -5.72 6.88
N GLU A 52 -11.26 -6.89 7.40
CA GLU A 52 -11.14 -7.17 8.82
C GLU A 52 -9.68 -7.20 9.27
N GLU A 53 -8.84 -7.85 8.51
CA GLU A 53 -7.41 -7.93 8.78
C GLU A 53 -6.75 -6.56 8.61
N ASP A 54 -7.13 -5.83 7.58
CA ASP A 54 -6.59 -4.50 7.31
C ASP A 54 -6.94 -3.53 8.44
N ALA A 55 -8.15 -3.60 8.97
CA ALA A 55 -8.58 -2.74 10.06
C ALA A 55 -7.78 -2.99 11.35
N LYS A 56 -7.28 -4.19 11.55
CA LYS A 56 -6.43 -4.54 12.70
C LYS A 56 -4.99 -4.07 12.53
N ARG A 57 -4.51 -4.02 11.29
CA ARG A 57 -3.11 -3.72 10.99
C ARG A 57 -2.86 -2.26 10.66
N PHE A 58 -3.83 -1.60 10.07
CA PHE A 58 -3.68 -0.26 9.52
C PHE A 58 -4.84 0.64 9.92
N GLU A 59 -4.64 1.94 9.74
CA GLU A 59 -5.74 2.88 9.82
C GLU A 59 -6.58 2.77 8.55
N THR A 60 -7.89 2.78 8.72
CA THR A 60 -8.81 2.75 7.60
C THR A 60 -9.79 3.91 7.71
N THR A 61 -10.22 4.42 6.56
CA THR A 61 -11.26 5.45 6.50
C THR A 61 -12.64 4.80 6.61
N GLU A 62 -13.67 5.63 6.73
CA GLU A 62 -15.06 5.16 6.75
C GLU A 62 -15.42 4.38 5.49
N ASP A 63 -14.80 4.72 4.37
CA ASP A 63 -15.02 4.05 3.09
C ASP A 63 -14.23 2.76 2.94
N GLY A 64 -13.48 2.37 3.96
CA GLY A 64 -12.67 1.16 3.92
C GLY A 64 -11.33 1.31 3.20
N ILE A 65 -10.87 2.53 3.01
CA ILE A 65 -9.57 2.80 2.39
C ILE A 65 -8.47 2.69 3.45
N VAL A 66 -7.46 1.88 3.17
CA VAL A 66 -6.32 1.72 4.06
C VAL A 66 -5.35 2.88 3.88
N VAL A 67 -4.88 3.44 4.98
CA VAL A 67 -3.91 4.55 4.96
C VAL A 67 -2.59 4.06 5.52
N ILE A 68 -1.53 4.15 4.72
CA ILE A 68 -0.18 3.80 5.12
C ILE A 68 0.57 5.09 5.42
N PRO A 69 1.03 5.30 6.66
CA PRO A 69 1.67 6.55 7.03
C PRO A 69 3.06 6.72 6.41
N LYS A 70 3.53 7.95 6.44
CA LYS A 70 4.86 8.31 5.92
C LYS A 70 5.96 7.51 6.60
N GLY A 71 6.85 6.94 5.80
CA GLY A 71 8.00 6.22 6.29
C GLY A 71 7.70 4.83 6.85
N ALA A 72 6.47 4.34 6.71
CA ALA A 72 6.11 3.03 7.24
C ALA A 72 6.71 1.90 6.41
N GLU A 73 7.07 0.82 7.08
CA GLU A 73 7.43 -0.44 6.42
C GLU A 73 6.31 -1.44 6.69
N VAL A 74 5.82 -2.07 5.63
CA VAL A 74 4.68 -2.99 5.68
C VAL A 74 5.05 -4.34 5.08
N GLY A 75 4.74 -5.37 5.82
CA GLY A 75 4.97 -6.74 5.31
C GLY A 75 5.17 -7.79 6.38
#